data_e049c8ce0d78176dae955deab1b70b4a
#
_entry.id   e049c8ce0d78176dae955deab1b70b4a
#
_cell.length_a   1.000
_cell.length_b   1.000
_cell.length_c   1.000
_cell.angle_alpha   90.00
_cell.angle_beta   90.00
_cell.angle_gamma   90.00
#
_symmetry.space_group_name_H-M   'P 1'
#
loop_
_entity.id
_entity.type
_entity.pdbx_description
1 polymer ?
#
loop_
_entity_poly.entity_id
_entity_poly.type
_entity_poly.pdbx_seq_one_letter_code
_entity_poly.pdbx_strand_id
1 'polypeptide(L)'
;MIKKIHSLEKAVVFAFNLEGWDLIHTGETCLPFDAQGTTPKGRKAVIEMKFREKYYETKILEVSKYNALINLDTDIEKFYYVQDPKANYLFWLNELIDLQKQELYCPNTTMWNKSKRNKNVYLLTEEQARIINPNTNADTET
;
A
#
# COMPACT_ATOMS: atom_id res chain seq x y z
N MET A 1 -12.74 -3.74 13.56
CA MET A 1 -11.49 -3.91 12.78
C MET A 1 -11.54 -3.21 11.43
N ILE A 2 -12.57 -3.44 10.63
CA ILE A 2 -12.72 -2.75 9.33
C ILE A 2 -12.77 -1.23 9.50
N LYS A 3 -13.51 -0.74 10.50
CA LYS A 3 -13.59 0.69 10.78
C LYS A 3 -12.24 1.30 11.15
N LYS A 4 -11.41 0.55 11.87
CA LYS A 4 -10.08 1.01 12.25
C LYS A 4 -9.17 1.14 11.03
N ILE A 5 -9.23 0.16 10.12
CA ILE A 5 -8.44 0.22 8.88
C ILE A 5 -8.88 1.40 8.01
N HIS A 6 -10.18 1.61 7.85
CA HIS A 6 -10.69 2.75 7.08
C HIS A 6 -10.26 4.08 7.70
N SER A 7 -10.23 4.17 9.04
CA SER A 7 -9.76 5.37 9.73
C SER A 7 -8.29 5.62 9.48
N LEU A 8 -7.47 4.56 9.46
CA LEU A 8 -6.05 4.67 9.13
C LEU A 8 -5.85 5.12 7.70
N GLU A 9 -6.61 4.55 6.77
CA GLU A 9 -6.54 4.94 5.35
C GLU A 9 -6.89 6.40 5.16
N LYS A 10 -7.95 6.87 5.83
CA LYS A 10 -8.36 8.28 5.76
C LYS A 10 -7.32 9.21 6.34
N ALA A 11 -6.65 8.79 7.42
CA ALA A 11 -5.57 9.57 8.01
C ALA A 11 -4.39 9.70 7.03
N VAL A 12 -4.07 8.63 6.31
CA VAL A 12 -3.00 8.66 5.31
C VAL A 12 -3.37 9.60 4.16
N VAL A 13 -4.62 9.55 3.68
CA VAL A 13 -5.12 10.46 2.65
C VAL A 13 -4.96 11.90 3.11
N PHE A 14 -5.35 12.18 4.35
CA PHE A 14 -5.21 13.53 4.92
C PHE A 14 -3.75 13.98 4.92
N ALA A 15 -2.84 13.11 5.35
CA ALA A 15 -1.41 13.42 5.40
C ALA A 15 -0.84 13.71 4.00
N PHE A 16 -1.20 12.89 3.00
CA PHE A 16 -0.77 13.11 1.63
C PHE A 16 -1.28 14.45 1.10
N ASN A 17 -2.54 14.77 1.40
CA ASN A 17 -3.15 16.01 0.90
C ASN A 17 -2.49 17.24 1.52
N LEU A 18 -1.96 17.13 2.74
CA LEU A 18 -1.16 18.21 3.33
C LEU A 18 0.13 18.46 2.55
N GLU A 19 0.63 17.47 1.83
CA GLU A 19 1.88 17.56 1.06
C GLU A 19 1.64 17.85 -0.43
N GLY A 20 0.44 18.24 -0.78
CA GLY A 20 0.13 18.67 -2.15
C GLY A 20 -0.57 17.66 -3.03
N TRP A 21 -0.84 16.46 -2.52
CA TRP A 21 -1.71 15.51 -3.21
C TRP A 21 -3.15 15.96 -3.09
N ASP A 22 -3.98 15.50 -4.03
CA ASP A 22 -5.42 15.73 -3.98
C ASP A 22 -6.12 14.38 -4.13
N LEU A 23 -6.28 13.69 -3.01
CA LEU A 23 -6.79 12.33 -2.95
C LEU A 23 -8.12 12.28 -2.21
N ILE A 24 -8.97 11.33 -2.61
CA ILE A 24 -10.16 10.95 -1.87
C ILE A 24 -10.03 9.48 -1.46
N HIS A 25 -10.62 9.14 -0.32
CA HIS A 25 -10.65 7.76 0.17
C HIS A 25 -11.69 6.95 -0.60
N THR A 26 -11.29 5.78 -1.11
CA THR A 26 -12.17 4.89 -1.87
C THR A 26 -12.24 3.49 -1.27
N GLY A 27 -11.59 3.26 -0.13
CA GLY A 27 -11.52 1.93 0.49
C GLY A 27 -12.85 1.36 0.97
N GLU A 28 -13.88 2.20 1.07
CA GLU A 28 -15.23 1.76 1.44
C GLU A 28 -16.10 1.44 0.21
N THR A 29 -15.51 1.50 -0.98
CA THR A 29 -16.19 1.23 -2.26
C THR A 29 -15.74 -0.11 -2.82
N CYS A 30 -16.27 -0.49 -3.97
CA CYS A 30 -15.88 -1.70 -4.67
C CYS A 30 -14.66 -1.53 -5.56
N LEU A 31 -14.00 -0.38 -5.52
CA LEU A 31 -12.81 -0.14 -6.32
C LEU A 31 -11.60 -0.92 -5.78
N PRO A 32 -10.67 -1.33 -6.66
CA PRO A 32 -9.54 -2.17 -6.26
C PRO A 32 -8.37 -1.39 -5.63
N PHE A 33 -8.63 -0.20 -5.11
CA PHE A 33 -7.62 0.63 -4.45
C PHE A 33 -8.27 1.46 -3.36
N ASP A 34 -7.47 1.98 -2.43
CA ASP A 34 -7.96 2.63 -1.21
C ASP A 34 -8.06 4.14 -1.32
N ALA A 35 -7.37 4.75 -2.28
CA ALA A 35 -7.45 6.18 -2.55
C ALA A 35 -7.23 6.47 -4.02
N GLN A 36 -7.82 7.57 -4.49
CA GLN A 36 -7.60 8.03 -5.86
C GLN A 36 -7.62 9.55 -5.91
N GLY A 37 -6.97 10.09 -6.92
CA GLY A 37 -6.92 11.53 -7.14
C GLY A 37 -5.75 11.91 -8.02
N THR A 38 -4.99 12.92 -7.55
CA THR A 38 -3.84 13.42 -8.30
C THR A 38 -2.62 13.56 -7.40
N THR A 39 -1.43 13.41 -8.02
CA THR A 39 -0.15 13.67 -7.37
C THR A 39 0.07 15.17 -7.24
N PRO A 40 1.11 15.62 -6.49
CA PRO A 40 1.46 17.05 -6.44
C PRO A 40 1.74 17.66 -7.80
N LYS A 41 2.10 16.87 -8.80
CA LYS A 41 2.32 17.32 -10.17
C LYS A 41 1.06 17.30 -11.02
N GLY A 42 -0.09 16.97 -10.43
CA GLY A 42 -1.37 16.94 -11.12
C GLY A 42 -1.63 15.70 -11.95
N ARG A 43 -0.85 14.64 -11.77
CA ARG A 43 -1.04 13.39 -12.51
C ARG A 43 -2.06 12.50 -11.80
N LYS A 44 -2.89 11.83 -12.56
CA LYS A 44 -3.86 10.87 -12.00
C LYS A 44 -3.11 9.78 -11.22
N ALA A 45 -3.63 9.43 -10.06
CA ALA A 45 -2.98 8.45 -9.18
C ALA A 45 -4.00 7.61 -8.43
N VAL A 46 -3.64 6.35 -8.18
CA VAL A 46 -4.35 5.47 -7.26
C VAL A 46 -3.36 4.90 -6.26
N ILE A 47 -3.82 4.64 -5.04
CA ILE A 47 -2.97 4.11 -3.98
C ILE A 47 -3.68 2.94 -3.31
N GLU A 48 -3.02 1.79 -3.25
CA GLU A 48 -3.42 0.65 -2.44
C GLU A 48 -2.61 0.73 -1.14
N MET A 49 -3.26 0.50 0.00
CA MET A 49 -2.63 0.68 1.30
C MET A 49 -2.60 -0.62 2.09
N LYS A 50 -1.51 -0.81 2.86
CA LYS A 50 -1.37 -1.95 3.74
C LYS A 50 -0.76 -1.49 5.06
N PHE A 51 -1.40 -1.89 6.16
CA PHE A 51 -0.94 -1.56 7.52
C PHE A 51 -0.52 -2.84 8.21
N ARG A 52 0.72 -2.87 8.72
CA ARG A 52 1.31 -4.03 9.39
C ARG A 52 1.61 -3.70 10.84
N GLU A 53 1.25 -4.61 11.74
CA GLU A 53 1.53 -4.46 13.16
C GLU A 53 2.97 -4.85 13.50
N LYS A 54 3.62 -5.62 12.63
CA LYS A 54 4.99 -6.08 12.80
C LYS A 54 5.86 -5.63 11.63
N TYR A 55 7.13 -5.42 11.91
CA TYR A 55 8.11 -5.12 10.87
C TYR A 55 8.52 -6.39 10.14
N TYR A 56 8.53 -6.31 8.81
CA TYR A 56 9.10 -7.34 7.93
C TYR A 56 10.02 -6.64 6.95
N GLU A 57 11.22 -7.17 6.81
CA GLU A 57 12.21 -6.60 5.89
C GLU A 57 11.70 -6.57 4.46
N THR A 58 11.01 -7.62 4.04
CA THR A 58 10.40 -7.70 2.71
C THR A 58 8.93 -7.33 2.81
N LYS A 59 8.48 -6.44 1.93
CA LYS A 59 7.07 -6.04 1.87
C LYS A 59 6.39 -6.86 0.81
N ILE A 60 5.30 -7.53 1.15
CA ILE A 60 4.59 -8.40 0.20
C ILE A 60 3.42 -7.66 -0.45
N LEU A 61 3.25 -7.89 -1.75
CA LEU A 61 2.12 -7.37 -2.50
C LEU A 61 1.49 -8.54 -3.25
N GLU A 62 0.22 -8.83 -2.98
CA GLU A 62 -0.47 -9.92 -3.65
C GLU A 62 -0.49 -9.68 -5.16
N VAL A 63 -0.18 -10.73 -5.94
CA VAL A 63 -0.14 -10.64 -7.40
C VAL A 63 -1.49 -10.22 -7.96
N SER A 64 -2.59 -10.71 -7.38
CA SER A 64 -3.94 -10.32 -7.82
C SER A 64 -4.19 -8.82 -7.67
N LYS A 65 -3.71 -8.24 -6.58
CA LYS A 65 -3.85 -6.79 -6.35
C LYS A 65 -2.96 -5.99 -7.31
N TYR A 66 -1.73 -6.44 -7.51
CA TYR A 66 -0.83 -5.82 -8.47
C TYR A 66 -1.45 -5.81 -9.87
N ASN A 67 -1.98 -6.97 -10.30
CA ASN A 67 -2.58 -7.09 -11.62
C ASN A 67 -3.81 -6.17 -11.78
N ALA A 68 -4.63 -6.06 -10.74
CA ALA A 68 -5.79 -5.18 -10.79
C ALA A 68 -5.39 -3.72 -10.98
N LEU A 69 -4.29 -3.30 -10.33
CA LEU A 69 -3.79 -1.93 -10.44
C LEU A 69 -3.10 -1.69 -11.78
N ILE A 70 -2.21 -2.60 -12.18
CA ILE A 70 -1.41 -2.40 -13.39
C ILE A 70 -2.26 -2.46 -14.66
N ASN A 71 -3.42 -3.10 -14.60
CA ASN A 71 -4.36 -3.16 -15.73
C ASN A 71 -5.23 -1.92 -15.86
N LEU A 72 -5.15 -0.98 -14.91
CA LEU A 72 -5.77 0.33 -15.07
C LEU A 72 -5.08 1.10 -16.19
N ASP A 73 -5.70 2.18 -16.66
CA ASP A 73 -5.16 2.99 -17.76
C ASP A 73 -3.69 3.34 -17.51
N THR A 74 -2.90 3.34 -18.59
CA THR A 74 -1.46 3.59 -18.49
C THR A 74 -1.13 5.01 -18.06
N ASP A 75 -2.05 5.97 -18.24
CA ASP A 75 -1.86 7.35 -17.80
C ASP A 75 -2.09 7.55 -16.30
N ILE A 76 -2.53 6.50 -15.59
CA ILE A 76 -2.71 6.54 -14.15
C ILE A 76 -1.45 6.02 -13.46
N GLU A 77 -0.93 6.77 -12.51
CA GLU A 77 0.19 6.34 -11.68
C GLU A 77 -0.34 5.47 -10.54
N LYS A 78 0.25 4.30 -10.35
CA LYS A 78 -0.17 3.31 -9.38
C LYS A 78 0.84 3.23 -8.25
N PHE A 79 0.38 3.40 -7.02
CA PHE A 79 1.22 3.38 -5.84
C PHE A 79 0.75 2.31 -4.86
N TYR A 80 1.70 1.75 -4.14
CA TYR A 80 1.46 0.85 -3.03
C TYR A 80 2.09 1.47 -1.79
N TYR A 81 1.28 1.71 -0.78
CA TYR A 81 1.70 2.33 0.48
C TYR A 81 1.67 1.26 1.57
N VAL A 82 2.79 1.12 2.29
CA VAL A 82 2.91 0.18 3.40
C VAL A 82 3.31 0.96 4.64
N GLN A 83 2.61 0.74 5.73
CA GLN A 83 2.94 1.32 7.02
C GLN A 83 3.21 0.20 8.02
N ASP A 84 4.38 0.23 8.65
CA ASP A 84 4.74 -0.70 9.71
C ASP A 84 5.32 0.09 10.90
N PRO A 85 5.69 -0.59 12.03
CA PRO A 85 6.19 0.14 13.20
C PRO A 85 7.49 0.89 12.95
N LYS A 86 8.26 0.53 11.93
CA LYS A 86 9.55 1.15 11.66
C LYS A 86 9.44 2.38 10.77
N ALA A 87 8.57 2.32 9.73
CA ALA A 87 8.51 3.39 8.74
C ALA A 87 7.26 3.27 7.90
N ASN A 88 7.05 4.26 7.04
CA ASN A 88 6.04 4.28 6.00
C ASN A 88 6.76 4.23 4.66
N TYR A 89 6.31 3.36 3.75
CA TYR A 89 6.96 3.10 2.47
C TYR A 89 5.99 3.38 1.35
N LEU A 90 6.43 4.12 0.34
CA LEU A 90 5.63 4.37 -0.86
C LEU A 90 6.36 3.76 -2.05
N PHE A 91 5.73 2.79 -2.70
CA PHE A 91 6.24 2.16 -3.92
C PHE A 91 5.48 2.70 -5.13
N TRP A 92 6.21 3.11 -6.15
CA TRP A 92 5.62 3.53 -7.42
C TRP A 92 5.64 2.32 -8.35
N LEU A 93 4.47 1.66 -8.48
CA LEU A 93 4.40 0.37 -9.18
C LEU A 93 4.75 0.47 -10.66
N ASN A 94 4.51 1.63 -11.28
CA ASN A 94 4.81 1.83 -12.70
C ASN A 94 6.30 1.72 -13.02
N GLU A 95 7.18 1.98 -12.05
CA GLU A 95 8.62 1.93 -12.27
C GLU A 95 9.27 0.62 -11.84
N LEU A 96 8.52 -0.25 -11.16
CA LEU A 96 9.09 -1.51 -10.66
C LEU A 96 9.26 -2.51 -11.81
N ILE A 97 10.43 -3.10 -11.88
CA ILE A 97 10.79 -4.14 -12.86
C ILE A 97 11.41 -5.32 -12.12
N ASP A 98 11.43 -6.47 -12.76
CA ASP A 98 12.05 -7.69 -12.22
C ASP A 98 11.54 -8.07 -10.84
N LEU A 99 10.21 -7.97 -10.66
CA LEU A 99 9.58 -8.32 -9.39
C LEU A 99 9.75 -9.80 -9.09
N GLN A 100 10.15 -10.11 -7.87
CA GLN A 100 10.33 -11.48 -7.40
C GLN A 100 8.98 -12.03 -6.95
N LYS A 101 8.53 -13.08 -7.62
CA LYS A 101 7.26 -13.73 -7.33
C LYS A 101 7.50 -14.95 -6.46
N GLN A 102 6.66 -15.12 -5.44
CA GLN A 102 6.74 -16.26 -4.54
C GLN A 102 5.35 -16.66 -4.07
N GLU A 103 5.17 -17.96 -3.83
CA GLU A 103 3.96 -18.46 -3.18
C GLU A 103 4.21 -18.47 -1.68
N LEU A 104 3.35 -17.81 -0.93
CA LEU A 104 3.43 -17.77 0.52
C LEU A 104 2.14 -18.30 1.14
N TYR A 105 2.30 -18.98 2.28
CA TYR A 105 1.18 -19.46 3.08
C TYR A 105 0.76 -18.32 4.01
N CYS A 106 -0.31 -17.61 3.61
CA CYS A 106 -0.75 -16.40 4.28
C CYS A 106 -2.12 -16.58 4.90
N PRO A 107 -2.44 -15.82 5.98
CA PRO A 107 -3.79 -15.80 6.52
C PRO A 107 -4.78 -15.29 5.46
N ASN A 108 -5.96 -15.91 5.45
CA ASN A 108 -7.05 -15.39 4.65
C ASN A 108 -7.55 -14.10 5.30
N THR A 109 -7.70 -13.04 4.51
CA THR A 109 -8.09 -11.73 5.03
C THR A 109 -9.59 -11.53 5.12
N THR A 110 -10.39 -12.53 4.75
CA THR A 110 -11.86 -12.40 4.88
C THR A 110 -12.28 -12.57 6.33
N MET A 111 -13.30 -11.82 6.72
CA MET A 111 -13.86 -11.83 8.07
C MET A 111 -14.42 -13.19 8.47
N TRP A 112 -14.91 -13.94 7.50
CA TRP A 112 -15.60 -15.21 7.71
C TRP A 112 -14.68 -16.42 7.65
N ASN A 113 -13.49 -16.26 7.12
CA ASN A 113 -12.57 -17.35 6.94
C ASN A 113 -11.18 -16.93 7.42
N LYS A 114 -10.82 -17.39 8.60
CA LYS A 114 -9.51 -17.12 9.21
C LYS A 114 -8.47 -18.16 8.84
N SER A 115 -8.80 -19.11 7.97
CA SER A 115 -7.85 -20.12 7.52
C SER A 115 -6.73 -19.48 6.70
N LYS A 116 -5.56 -20.09 6.75
CA LYS A 116 -4.44 -19.69 5.92
C LYS A 116 -4.53 -20.41 4.59
N ARG A 117 -4.04 -19.78 3.54
CA ARG A 117 -3.93 -20.40 2.22
C ARG A 117 -2.70 -19.88 1.50
N ASN A 118 -2.28 -20.61 0.50
CA ASN A 118 -1.17 -20.18 -0.34
C ASN A 118 -1.62 -19.04 -1.24
N LYS A 119 -0.81 -17.99 -1.30
CA LYS A 119 -1.06 -16.83 -2.15
C LYS A 119 0.19 -16.53 -2.95
N ASN A 120 0.00 -16.17 -4.21
CA ASN A 120 1.09 -15.64 -5.02
C ASN A 120 1.30 -14.19 -4.66
N VAL A 121 2.53 -13.84 -4.33
CA VAL A 121 2.89 -12.47 -3.93
C VAL A 121 4.15 -12.04 -4.64
N TYR A 122 4.31 -10.73 -4.80
CA TYR A 122 5.58 -10.13 -5.15
C TYR A 122 6.27 -9.71 -3.87
N LEU A 123 7.59 -9.89 -3.82
CA LEU A 123 8.41 -9.48 -2.67
C LEU A 123 9.07 -8.16 -3.03
N LEU A 124 8.73 -7.12 -2.28
CA LEU A 124 9.29 -5.78 -2.49
C LEU A 124 10.32 -5.50 -1.40
N THR A 125 11.47 -4.99 -1.80
CA THR A 125 12.51 -4.59 -0.84
C THR A 125 12.36 -3.11 -0.48
N GLU A 126 12.91 -2.72 0.66
CA GLU A 126 12.86 -1.32 1.07
C GLU A 126 13.57 -0.41 0.06
N GLU A 127 14.59 -0.94 -0.63
CA GLU A 127 15.32 -0.18 -1.65
C GLU A 127 14.47 0.16 -2.86
N GLN A 128 13.42 -0.60 -3.12
CA GLN A 128 12.50 -0.34 -4.22
C GLN A 128 11.46 0.73 -3.87
N ALA A 129 11.38 1.13 -2.60
CA ALA A 129 10.45 2.18 -2.20
C ALA A 129 10.92 3.53 -2.75
N ARG A 130 9.98 4.28 -3.30
CA ARG A 130 10.23 5.63 -3.81
C ARG A 130 10.49 6.61 -2.67
N ILE A 131 9.75 6.45 -1.59
CA ILE A 131 9.84 7.30 -0.40
C ILE A 131 9.79 6.40 0.83
N ILE A 132 10.68 6.66 1.79
CA ILE A 132 10.67 5.98 3.08
C ILE A 132 10.65 7.08 4.15
N ASN A 133 9.59 7.11 4.96
CA ASN A 133 9.50 8.04 6.08
C ASN A 133 9.64 7.26 7.37
N PRO A 134 10.79 7.35 8.06
CA PRO A 134 10.97 6.65 9.34
C PRO A 134 9.93 7.06 10.37
N ASN A 135 9.57 6.13 11.24
CA ASN A 135 8.66 6.42 12.33
C ASN A 135 9.41 7.22 13.40
N THR A 136 9.13 8.52 13.48
CA THR A 136 9.83 9.42 14.39
C THR A 136 9.58 9.12 15.86
N ASN A 137 8.47 8.46 16.19
CA ASN A 137 8.19 8.08 17.57
C ASN A 137 9.18 7.05 18.10
N ALA A 138 9.71 6.19 17.23
CA ALA A 138 10.73 5.22 17.63
C ALA A 138 12.06 5.90 17.98
N ASP A 139 12.37 7.01 17.34
CA ASP A 139 13.62 7.74 17.53
C ASP A 139 13.62 8.53 18.84
N THR A 140 12.46 8.98 19.28
CA THR A 140 12.37 9.78 20.51
C THR A 140 12.46 8.94 21.77
N GLU A 141 12.34 7.63 21.67
CA GLU A 141 12.44 6.72 22.81
C GLU A 141 13.88 6.23 23.06
N THR A 142 14.78 6.58 22.19
CA THR A 142 16.19 6.28 22.36
C THR A 142 16.92 7.49 22.93
#